data_ebb46c6de3a400a8c564c403fe969b3a
#
_entry.id   ebb46c6de3a400a8c564c403fe969b3a
#
_cell.length_a   1.000
_cell.length_b   1.000
_cell.length_c   1.000
_cell.angle_alpha   90.00
_cell.angle_beta   90.00
_cell.angle_gamma   90.00
#
_symmetry.space_group_name_H-M   'P 1'
#
loop_
_entity.id
_entity.type
_entity.pdbx_description
1 polymer ?
#
loop_
_entity_poly.entity_id
_entity_poly.type
_entity_poly.pdbx_seq_one_letter_code
_entity_poly.pdbx_strand_id
1 'polypeptide(L)'
;MEAINSFKQLFSEVWNEGVFGLNASEIIIGFIIFLIFYVLRRLFARFIISKLNKLVNRTSTKIDDTVVDVIEGPLKFLPIVLGFFIATSYIELSIEVQGFIDLLNRTLITVFIFWLLHQLVIPFSFILKNFEDKISKPLVNWTLKGLEIIIIVLGIVAVLELWGIKVGPVIAGLGLFGVAVALGAQDLFKNLISGIMILMEKRFTIGDVILVSNEVEGVVEQIGFRSTLVRRFDSTPVMIPNYKFAEQSVTNYSRRHHRRIRWLIGLEYKTSIDQLKQIRDSITKLIKDNKDFAKNENGGFFVRIDSFSDSSIDILVQAFTVTNDWSEFLKIKEELAVSIIEIVDANKAGFAFPSQSLYVESFPNEKSEIFNPKNIK
;
A
#
# COMPACT_ATOMS: atom_id res chain seq x y z
N MET A 1 -11.95 50.93 -75.42
CA MET A 1 -12.35 49.53 -75.42
C MET A 1 -11.19 48.57 -75.24
N GLU A 2 -10.06 48.81 -75.90
CA GLU A 2 -8.87 47.94 -75.78
C GLU A 2 -8.31 47.81 -74.36
N ALA A 3 -8.18 48.93 -73.61
CA ALA A 3 -7.64 48.94 -72.25
C ALA A 3 -8.50 48.12 -71.29
N ILE A 4 -9.86 48.08 -71.51
CA ILE A 4 -10.80 47.26 -70.71
C ILE A 4 -10.66 45.78 -71.02
N ASN A 5 -10.45 45.47 -72.29
CA ASN A 5 -10.23 44.08 -72.74
C ASN A 5 -8.87 43.54 -72.24
N SER A 6 -7.82 44.35 -72.32
CA SER A 6 -6.49 44.04 -71.80
C SER A 6 -6.58 43.79 -70.24
N PHE A 7 -7.29 44.68 -69.55
CA PHE A 7 -7.53 44.46 -68.08
C PHE A 7 -8.30 43.19 -67.78
N LYS A 8 -9.34 42.91 -68.56
CA LYS A 8 -10.09 41.64 -68.41
C LYS A 8 -9.22 40.43 -68.71
N GLN A 9 -8.34 40.53 -69.68
CA GLN A 9 -7.46 39.44 -70.04
C GLN A 9 -6.40 39.23 -68.96
N LEU A 10 -5.71 40.30 -68.50
CA LEU A 10 -4.80 40.23 -67.37
C LEU A 10 -5.49 39.72 -66.07
N PHE A 11 -6.72 40.18 -65.80
CA PHE A 11 -7.48 39.72 -64.67
C PHE A 11 -7.81 38.22 -64.78
N SER A 12 -8.19 37.78 -65.98
CA SER A 12 -8.48 36.35 -66.24
C SER A 12 -7.20 35.50 -66.15
N GLU A 13 -6.05 36.01 -66.62
CA GLU A 13 -4.76 35.33 -66.48
C GLU A 13 -4.36 35.20 -65.01
N VAL A 14 -4.38 36.31 -64.28
CA VAL A 14 -4.08 36.27 -62.84
C VAL A 14 -5.07 35.42 -62.06
N TRP A 15 -6.35 35.41 -62.45
CA TRP A 15 -7.39 34.61 -61.81
C TRP A 15 -7.26 33.09 -62.08
N ASN A 16 -6.84 32.72 -63.30
CA ASN A 16 -6.74 31.32 -63.70
C ASN A 16 -5.34 30.75 -63.63
N GLU A 17 -4.31 31.56 -63.93
CA GLU A 17 -2.90 31.12 -63.86
C GLU A 17 -2.21 31.37 -62.52
N GLY A 18 -2.84 32.17 -61.65
CA GLY A 18 -2.43 32.37 -60.28
C GLY A 18 -1.17 33.28 -60.11
N VAL A 19 -0.85 33.55 -58.86
CA VAL A 19 0.39 34.19 -58.42
C VAL A 19 1.19 33.15 -57.64
N PHE A 20 2.42 32.90 -58.00
CA PHE A 20 3.26 31.82 -57.43
C PHE A 20 2.75 30.40 -57.69
N GLY A 21 2.05 30.16 -58.82
CA GLY A 21 1.51 28.82 -59.15
C GLY A 21 0.28 28.42 -58.36
N LEU A 22 -0.40 29.35 -57.71
CA LEU A 22 -1.61 29.16 -56.93
C LEU A 22 -2.79 29.81 -57.66
N ASN A 23 -3.86 29.06 -57.99
CA ASN A 23 -5.07 29.62 -58.56
C ASN A 23 -5.79 30.52 -57.56
N ALA A 24 -6.01 31.78 -57.93
CA ALA A 24 -6.69 32.74 -57.02
C ALA A 24 -8.10 32.23 -56.60
N SER A 25 -8.77 31.51 -57.50
CA SER A 25 -10.07 30.89 -57.21
C SER A 25 -9.99 29.83 -56.10
N GLU A 26 -8.96 29.01 -56.11
CA GLU A 26 -8.77 27.96 -55.09
C GLU A 26 -8.48 28.52 -53.72
N ILE A 27 -7.64 29.58 -53.67
CA ILE A 27 -7.34 30.30 -52.41
C ILE A 27 -8.63 30.89 -51.81
N ILE A 28 -9.45 31.56 -52.67
CA ILE A 28 -10.70 32.18 -52.21
C ILE A 28 -11.70 31.10 -51.70
N ILE A 29 -11.85 29.99 -52.45
CA ILE A 29 -12.72 28.88 -52.03
C ILE A 29 -12.20 28.24 -50.73
N GLY A 30 -10.89 27.99 -50.63
CA GLY A 30 -10.29 27.46 -49.40
C GLY A 30 -10.50 28.39 -48.19
N PHE A 31 -10.32 29.71 -48.40
CA PHE A 31 -10.61 30.68 -47.35
C PHE A 31 -12.09 30.70 -46.95
N ILE A 32 -13.00 30.64 -47.92
CA ILE A 32 -14.45 30.53 -47.64
C ILE A 32 -14.78 29.27 -46.84
N ILE A 33 -14.22 28.11 -47.22
CA ILE A 33 -14.37 26.86 -46.49
C ILE A 33 -13.90 27.06 -45.06
N PHE A 34 -12.69 27.54 -44.83
CA PHE A 34 -12.17 27.81 -43.49
C PHE A 34 -13.07 28.77 -42.70
N LEU A 35 -13.54 29.84 -43.32
CA LEU A 35 -14.43 30.80 -42.66
C LEU A 35 -15.76 30.19 -42.24
N ILE A 36 -16.35 29.33 -43.09
CA ILE A 36 -17.56 28.57 -42.75
C ILE A 36 -17.35 27.74 -41.47
N PHE A 37 -16.29 26.95 -41.43
CA PHE A 37 -15.99 26.16 -40.25
C PHE A 37 -15.69 27.00 -39.01
N TYR A 38 -14.99 28.14 -39.19
CA TYR A 38 -14.70 29.08 -38.11
C TYR A 38 -15.99 29.70 -37.53
N VAL A 39 -16.95 30.11 -38.37
CA VAL A 39 -18.23 30.67 -37.95
C VAL A 39 -19.09 29.58 -37.29
N LEU A 40 -19.13 28.36 -37.87
CA LEU A 40 -19.93 27.26 -37.39
C LEU A 40 -19.38 26.61 -36.12
N ARG A 41 -18.15 26.94 -35.70
CA ARG A 41 -17.50 26.31 -34.52
C ARG A 41 -18.36 26.32 -33.24
N ARG A 42 -19.12 27.41 -33.03
CA ARG A 42 -20.01 27.54 -31.86
C ARG A 42 -21.25 26.67 -31.98
N LEU A 43 -21.81 26.53 -33.18
CA LEU A 43 -22.97 25.69 -33.46
C LEU A 43 -22.58 24.22 -33.34
N PHE A 44 -21.42 23.83 -33.86
CA PHE A 44 -20.87 22.49 -33.76
C PHE A 44 -20.64 22.07 -32.31
N ALA A 45 -19.98 22.92 -31.51
CA ALA A 45 -19.76 22.65 -30.10
C ALA A 45 -21.09 22.50 -29.34
N ARG A 46 -22.07 23.41 -29.55
CA ARG A 46 -23.38 23.30 -28.93
C ARG A 46 -24.13 22.03 -29.32
N PHE A 47 -24.03 21.61 -30.58
CA PHE A 47 -24.67 20.38 -31.06
C PHE A 47 -24.10 19.14 -30.38
N ILE A 48 -22.76 19.03 -30.29
CA ILE A 48 -22.11 17.91 -29.61
C ILE A 48 -22.41 17.94 -28.11
N ILE A 49 -22.28 19.10 -27.48
CA ILE A 49 -22.58 19.27 -26.06
C ILE A 49 -24.04 18.92 -25.76
N SER A 50 -25.00 19.35 -26.61
CA SER A 50 -26.42 19.00 -26.43
C SER A 50 -26.66 17.48 -26.54
N LYS A 51 -25.95 16.79 -27.42
CA LYS A 51 -26.02 15.31 -27.50
C LYS A 51 -25.35 14.63 -26.30
N LEU A 52 -24.21 15.13 -25.87
CA LEU A 52 -23.52 14.65 -24.66
C LEU A 52 -24.41 14.83 -23.44
N ASN A 53 -25.00 16.02 -23.25
CA ASN A 53 -25.93 16.30 -22.14
C ASN A 53 -27.15 15.37 -22.15
N LYS A 54 -27.68 14.99 -23.32
CA LYS A 54 -28.77 14.01 -23.40
C LYS A 54 -28.35 12.60 -22.98
N LEU A 55 -27.10 12.22 -23.18
CA LEU A 55 -26.53 10.97 -22.71
C LEU A 55 -26.24 11.01 -21.21
N VAL A 56 -25.71 12.14 -20.73
CA VAL A 56 -25.34 12.43 -19.36
C VAL A 56 -26.58 12.54 -18.45
N ASN A 57 -27.65 13.17 -18.89
CA ASN A 57 -28.91 13.27 -18.14
C ASN A 57 -29.60 11.92 -17.84
N ARG A 58 -29.04 10.81 -18.36
CA ARG A 58 -29.42 9.44 -17.98
C ARG A 58 -28.65 8.93 -16.77
N THR A 59 -27.56 9.58 -16.39
CA THR A 59 -26.72 9.28 -15.23
C THR A 59 -26.71 10.51 -14.30
N SER A 60 -27.07 10.33 -13.03
CA SER A 60 -27.27 11.44 -12.05
C SER A 60 -25.96 11.86 -11.36
N THR A 61 -24.84 11.92 -12.07
CA THR A 61 -23.52 12.21 -11.47
C THR A 61 -23.05 13.62 -11.84
N LYS A 62 -22.69 14.43 -10.83
CA LYS A 62 -22.12 15.79 -11.00
C LYS A 62 -20.81 15.82 -11.83
N ILE A 63 -20.17 14.66 -12.03
CA ILE A 63 -18.96 14.50 -12.84
C ILE A 63 -19.26 14.82 -14.30
N ASP A 64 -20.43 14.43 -14.75
CA ASP A 64 -20.86 14.52 -16.14
C ASP A 64 -21.02 15.98 -16.62
N ASP A 65 -21.57 16.85 -15.79
CA ASP A 65 -21.73 18.28 -16.11
C ASP A 65 -20.36 18.98 -16.24
N THR A 66 -19.43 18.65 -15.36
CA THR A 66 -18.08 19.21 -15.39
C THR A 66 -17.28 18.74 -16.60
N VAL A 67 -17.42 17.47 -17.01
CA VAL A 67 -16.78 16.96 -18.23
C VAL A 67 -17.24 17.76 -19.45
N VAL A 68 -18.52 18.03 -19.56
CA VAL A 68 -19.11 18.78 -20.68
C VAL A 68 -18.59 20.21 -20.74
N ASP A 69 -18.54 20.90 -19.62
CA ASP A 69 -18.05 22.28 -19.55
C ASP A 69 -16.58 22.40 -19.94
N VAL A 70 -15.74 21.45 -19.49
CA VAL A 70 -14.29 21.49 -19.71
C VAL A 70 -13.92 21.17 -21.16
N ILE A 71 -14.69 20.26 -21.80
CA ILE A 71 -14.48 19.85 -23.18
C ILE A 71 -14.95 20.93 -24.19
N GLU A 72 -15.80 21.89 -23.77
CA GLU A 72 -16.33 22.92 -24.65
C GLU A 72 -15.22 23.69 -25.41
N GLY A 73 -14.12 24.02 -24.73
CA GLY A 73 -12.95 24.70 -25.34
C GLY A 73 -12.35 23.91 -26.50
N PRO A 74 -11.85 22.70 -26.29
CA PRO A 74 -11.35 21.82 -27.37
C PRO A 74 -12.39 21.55 -28.46
N LEU A 75 -13.67 21.35 -28.11
CA LEU A 75 -14.72 21.11 -29.09
C LEU A 75 -14.98 22.32 -30.01
N LYS A 76 -14.74 23.54 -29.55
CA LYS A 76 -14.78 24.75 -30.41
C LYS A 76 -13.55 24.85 -31.32
N PHE A 77 -12.43 24.24 -30.93
CA PHE A 77 -11.19 24.25 -31.72
C PHE A 77 -11.20 23.20 -32.82
N LEU A 78 -11.86 22.06 -32.61
CA LEU A 78 -11.94 20.97 -33.60
C LEU A 78 -12.45 21.40 -34.99
N PRO A 79 -13.54 22.20 -35.13
CA PRO A 79 -13.94 22.71 -36.44
C PRO A 79 -12.90 23.63 -37.12
N ILE A 80 -12.11 24.36 -36.33
CA ILE A 80 -11.05 25.19 -36.86
C ILE A 80 -9.96 24.29 -37.49
N VAL A 81 -9.55 23.23 -36.80
CA VAL A 81 -8.60 22.23 -37.30
C VAL A 81 -9.12 21.56 -38.55
N LEU A 82 -10.37 21.09 -38.54
CA LEU A 82 -11.02 20.44 -39.66
C LEU A 82 -11.19 21.40 -40.86
N GLY A 83 -11.60 22.65 -40.58
CA GLY A 83 -11.74 23.66 -41.60
C GLY A 83 -10.42 24.03 -42.25
N PHE A 84 -9.33 24.13 -41.48
CA PHE A 84 -8.00 24.35 -41.97
C PHE A 84 -7.52 23.15 -42.83
N PHE A 85 -7.71 21.94 -42.35
CA PHE A 85 -7.36 20.72 -43.10
C PHE A 85 -8.09 20.63 -44.44
N ILE A 86 -9.44 20.82 -44.44
CA ILE A 86 -10.23 20.73 -45.67
C ILE A 86 -9.88 21.88 -46.64
N ALA A 87 -9.72 23.11 -46.12
CA ALA A 87 -9.33 24.26 -46.91
C ALA A 87 -8.00 24.05 -47.61
N THR A 88 -6.99 23.57 -46.88
CA THR A 88 -5.66 23.33 -47.43
C THR A 88 -5.59 22.10 -48.35
N SER A 89 -6.48 21.10 -48.14
CA SER A 89 -6.59 19.94 -49.03
C SER A 89 -7.28 20.28 -50.38
N TYR A 90 -8.05 21.39 -50.42
CA TYR A 90 -8.73 21.85 -51.62
C TYR A 90 -7.79 22.66 -52.57
N ILE A 91 -6.74 23.31 -52.01
CA ILE A 91 -5.82 24.13 -52.76
C ILE A 91 -4.68 23.25 -53.33
N GLU A 92 -4.47 23.30 -54.65
CA GLU A 92 -3.33 22.62 -55.26
C GLU A 92 -2.04 23.40 -54.99
N LEU A 93 -1.31 22.99 -53.91
CA LEU A 93 -0.09 23.64 -53.47
C LEU A 93 1.15 23.02 -54.14
N SER A 94 2.20 23.80 -54.31
CA SER A 94 3.50 23.25 -54.72
C SER A 94 4.02 22.25 -53.67
N ILE A 95 4.81 21.26 -54.10
CA ILE A 95 5.33 20.19 -53.25
C ILE A 95 6.00 20.72 -51.97
N GLU A 96 6.74 21.82 -52.08
CA GLU A 96 7.43 22.42 -50.93
C GLU A 96 6.46 23.05 -49.92
N VAL A 97 5.44 23.77 -50.41
CA VAL A 97 4.41 24.42 -49.58
C VAL A 97 3.49 23.33 -48.98
N GLN A 98 3.15 22.31 -49.76
CA GLN A 98 2.35 21.17 -49.28
C GLN A 98 2.98 20.52 -48.07
N GLY A 99 4.30 20.24 -48.08
CA GLY A 99 5.01 19.66 -46.95
C GLY A 99 4.90 20.48 -45.67
N PHE A 100 4.99 21.83 -45.81
CA PHE A 100 4.83 22.72 -44.65
C PHE A 100 3.39 22.78 -44.13
N ILE A 101 2.41 22.79 -45.00
CA ILE A 101 0.99 22.78 -44.65
C ILE A 101 0.60 21.46 -43.97
N ASP A 102 1.09 20.32 -44.48
CA ASP A 102 0.88 19.02 -43.83
C ASP A 102 1.47 18.98 -42.45
N LEU A 103 2.64 19.59 -42.24
CA LEU A 103 3.27 19.73 -40.93
C LEU A 103 2.41 20.57 -39.98
N LEU A 104 1.85 21.68 -40.45
CA LEU A 104 0.91 22.52 -39.67
C LEU A 104 -0.36 21.75 -39.33
N ASN A 105 -0.95 21.02 -40.28
CA ASN A 105 -2.13 20.20 -40.04
C ASN A 105 -1.88 19.17 -38.91
N ARG A 106 -0.76 18.43 -39.02
CA ARG A 106 -0.36 17.46 -37.98
C ARG A 106 -0.15 18.15 -36.62
N THR A 107 0.46 19.32 -36.62
CA THR A 107 0.69 20.10 -35.40
C THR A 107 -0.64 20.53 -34.75
N LEU A 108 -1.60 21.06 -35.55
CA LEU A 108 -2.92 21.45 -35.03
C LEU A 108 -3.69 20.28 -34.45
N ILE A 109 -3.65 19.11 -35.13
CA ILE A 109 -4.27 17.88 -34.61
C ILE A 109 -3.61 17.46 -33.29
N THR A 110 -2.29 17.47 -33.23
CA THR A 110 -1.55 17.10 -32.01
C THR A 110 -1.88 18.03 -30.85
N VAL A 111 -1.88 19.35 -31.08
CA VAL A 111 -2.27 20.35 -30.09
C VAL A 111 -3.70 20.13 -29.62
N PHE A 112 -4.63 19.83 -30.54
CA PHE A 112 -6.01 19.51 -30.20
C PHE A 112 -6.10 18.30 -29.28
N ILE A 113 -5.42 17.19 -29.59
CA ILE A 113 -5.44 15.96 -28.80
C ILE A 113 -4.88 16.23 -27.40
N PHE A 114 -3.70 16.85 -27.28
CA PHE A 114 -3.09 17.10 -25.98
C PHE A 114 -3.85 18.14 -25.16
N TRP A 115 -4.46 19.16 -25.82
CA TRP A 115 -5.35 20.09 -25.13
C TRP A 115 -6.60 19.38 -24.60
N LEU A 116 -7.21 18.48 -25.36
CA LEU A 116 -8.33 17.69 -24.93
C LEU A 116 -7.94 16.81 -23.72
N LEU A 117 -6.81 16.11 -23.78
CA LEU A 117 -6.29 15.31 -22.69
C LEU A 117 -6.04 16.14 -21.42
N HIS A 118 -5.43 17.33 -21.58
CA HIS A 118 -5.19 18.26 -20.47
C HIS A 118 -6.49 18.67 -19.78
N GLN A 119 -7.52 18.98 -20.56
CA GLN A 119 -8.82 19.37 -20.02
C GLN A 119 -9.54 18.23 -19.30
N LEU A 120 -9.32 16.98 -19.71
CA LEU A 120 -9.87 15.79 -19.05
C LEU A 120 -9.26 15.51 -17.66
N VAL A 121 -8.16 16.17 -17.28
CA VAL A 121 -7.60 16.06 -15.92
C VAL A 121 -8.55 16.67 -14.88
N ILE A 122 -9.29 17.73 -15.23
CA ILE A 122 -10.21 18.43 -14.31
C ILE A 122 -11.36 17.50 -13.86
N PRO A 123 -12.11 16.82 -14.74
CA PRO A 123 -13.11 15.84 -14.33
C PRO A 123 -12.56 14.70 -13.49
N PHE A 124 -11.32 14.25 -13.78
CA PHE A 124 -10.66 13.23 -13.00
C PHE A 124 -10.45 13.67 -11.53
N SER A 125 -10.35 14.98 -11.28
CA SER A 125 -10.28 15.54 -9.93
C SER A 125 -11.54 15.23 -9.10
N PHE A 126 -12.71 15.20 -9.72
CA PHE A 126 -13.98 14.90 -9.01
C PHE A 126 -14.07 13.43 -8.59
N ILE A 127 -13.50 12.52 -9.39
CA ILE A 127 -13.40 11.10 -9.00
C ILE A 127 -12.51 10.98 -7.75
N LEU A 128 -11.38 11.67 -7.72
CA LEU A 128 -10.46 11.66 -6.59
C LEU A 128 -11.03 12.37 -5.36
N LYS A 129 -11.85 13.40 -5.54
CA LYS A 129 -12.53 14.11 -4.44
C LYS A 129 -13.51 13.23 -3.66
N ASN A 130 -14.10 12.22 -4.27
CA ASN A 130 -14.92 11.24 -3.57
C ASN A 130 -14.12 10.40 -2.57
N PHE A 131 -12.79 10.43 -2.65
CA PHE A 131 -11.88 9.79 -1.71
C PHE A 131 -11.25 10.80 -0.72
N GLU A 132 -11.69 12.07 -0.70
CA GLU A 132 -11.13 13.13 0.17
C GLU A 132 -11.22 12.80 1.67
N ASP A 133 -12.20 11.99 2.09
CA ASP A 133 -12.28 11.49 3.48
C ASP A 133 -11.10 10.59 3.87
N LYS A 134 -10.42 10.01 2.88
CA LYS A 134 -9.29 9.07 3.07
C LYS A 134 -7.95 9.63 2.61
N ILE A 135 -7.94 10.66 1.75
CA ILE A 135 -6.75 11.24 1.13
C ILE A 135 -6.74 12.74 1.39
N SER A 136 -5.61 13.27 1.84
CA SER A 136 -5.50 14.71 2.10
C SER A 136 -5.64 15.54 0.83
N LYS A 137 -6.39 16.65 0.89
CA LYS A 137 -6.59 17.59 -0.24
C LYS A 137 -5.30 18.04 -0.93
N PRO A 138 -4.19 18.37 -0.21
CA PRO A 138 -2.93 18.71 -0.86
C PRO A 138 -2.38 17.59 -1.75
N LEU A 139 -2.49 16.33 -1.34
CA LEU A 139 -1.99 15.19 -2.11
C LEU A 139 -2.75 15.02 -3.43
N VAL A 140 -4.08 15.17 -3.40
CA VAL A 140 -4.91 15.14 -4.61
C VAL A 140 -4.49 16.25 -5.58
N ASN A 141 -4.35 17.48 -5.08
CA ASN A 141 -3.96 18.62 -5.91
C ASN A 141 -2.57 18.45 -6.53
N TRP A 142 -1.60 17.92 -5.79
CA TRP A 142 -0.24 17.67 -6.32
C TRP A 142 -0.24 16.58 -7.39
N THR A 143 -1.03 15.52 -7.20
CA THR A 143 -1.16 14.45 -8.20
C THR A 143 -1.76 14.96 -9.50
N LEU A 144 -2.83 15.76 -9.42
CA LEU A 144 -3.45 16.38 -10.59
C LEU A 144 -2.49 17.32 -11.30
N LYS A 145 -1.79 18.17 -10.53
CA LYS A 145 -0.79 19.10 -11.09
C LYS A 145 0.36 18.36 -11.77
N GLY A 146 0.82 17.27 -11.19
CA GLY A 146 1.82 16.40 -11.81
C GLY A 146 1.32 15.80 -13.13
N LEU A 147 0.07 15.34 -13.19
CA LEU A 147 -0.53 14.80 -14.41
C LEU A 147 -0.67 15.89 -15.51
N GLU A 148 -1.11 17.11 -15.15
CA GLU A 148 -1.16 18.25 -16.07
C GLU A 148 0.22 18.53 -16.69
N ILE A 149 1.26 18.60 -15.86
CA ILE A 149 2.64 18.85 -16.31
C ILE A 149 3.11 17.74 -17.26
N ILE A 150 2.85 16.48 -16.95
CA ILE A 150 3.22 15.34 -17.81
C ILE A 150 2.55 15.47 -19.18
N ILE A 151 1.24 15.76 -19.23
CA ILE A 151 0.50 15.90 -20.48
C ILE A 151 1.07 17.06 -21.33
N ILE A 152 1.35 18.21 -20.71
CA ILE A 152 1.93 19.36 -21.38
C ILE A 152 3.31 19.02 -21.96
N VAL A 153 4.18 18.38 -21.16
CA VAL A 153 5.53 17.99 -21.59
C VAL A 153 5.47 17.03 -22.77
N LEU A 154 4.61 15.99 -22.69
CA LEU A 154 4.42 15.04 -23.78
C LEU A 154 3.87 15.72 -25.05
N GLY A 155 2.95 16.68 -24.90
CA GLY A 155 2.42 17.46 -26.02
C GLY A 155 3.50 18.30 -26.70
N ILE A 156 4.36 18.97 -25.93
CA ILE A 156 5.50 19.72 -26.46
C ILE A 156 6.46 18.78 -27.18
N VAL A 157 6.84 17.66 -26.58
CA VAL A 157 7.73 16.67 -27.18
C VAL A 157 7.16 16.14 -28.49
N ALA A 158 5.86 15.81 -28.54
CA ALA A 158 5.20 15.34 -29.75
C ALA A 158 5.22 16.40 -30.88
N VAL A 159 4.98 17.67 -30.56
CA VAL A 159 5.09 18.77 -31.56
C VAL A 159 6.52 18.93 -32.05
N LEU A 160 7.52 18.92 -31.16
CA LEU A 160 8.93 19.05 -31.54
C LEU A 160 9.37 17.90 -32.47
N GLU A 161 8.91 16.69 -32.24
CA GLU A 161 9.19 15.53 -33.08
C GLU A 161 8.63 15.69 -34.49
N LEU A 162 7.39 16.19 -34.62
CA LEU A 162 6.79 16.52 -35.92
C LEU A 162 7.64 17.50 -36.69
N TRP A 163 8.25 18.48 -36.02
CA TRP A 163 9.13 19.48 -36.65
C TRP A 163 10.56 18.96 -36.92
N GLY A 164 10.79 17.64 -36.77
CA GLY A 164 12.08 17.01 -37.06
C GLY A 164 13.15 17.24 -35.99
N ILE A 165 12.80 17.82 -34.85
CA ILE A 165 13.70 17.95 -33.71
C ILE A 165 13.86 16.57 -33.04
N LYS A 166 15.11 16.12 -32.94
CA LYS A 166 15.43 14.83 -32.33
C LYS A 166 15.10 14.87 -30.85
N VAL A 167 13.92 14.31 -30.46
CA VAL A 167 13.44 14.27 -29.07
C VAL A 167 14.03 13.10 -28.27
N GLY A 168 14.76 12.18 -28.92
CA GLY A 168 15.40 11.05 -28.26
C GLY A 168 16.18 11.39 -26.98
N PRO A 169 17.08 12.42 -27.00
CA PRO A 169 17.78 12.85 -25.79
C PRO A 169 16.86 13.36 -24.68
N VAL A 170 15.77 14.04 -25.05
CA VAL A 170 14.76 14.53 -24.07
C VAL A 170 14.03 13.37 -23.43
N ILE A 171 13.59 12.39 -24.24
CA ILE A 171 12.92 11.17 -23.75
C ILE A 171 13.87 10.37 -22.85
N ALA A 172 15.15 10.23 -23.27
CA ALA A 172 16.16 9.56 -22.45
C ALA A 172 16.37 10.27 -21.09
N GLY A 173 16.45 11.61 -21.10
CA GLY A 173 16.54 12.41 -19.88
C GLY A 173 15.33 12.25 -18.95
N LEU A 174 14.12 12.29 -19.53
CA LEU A 174 12.87 12.02 -18.77
C LEU A 174 12.83 10.59 -18.23
N GLY A 175 13.33 9.61 -19.00
CA GLY A 175 13.47 8.22 -18.55
C GLY A 175 14.41 8.09 -17.35
N LEU A 176 15.58 8.74 -17.41
CA LEU A 176 16.53 8.77 -16.30
C LEU A 176 15.95 9.47 -15.05
N PHE A 177 15.24 10.58 -15.24
CA PHE A 177 14.51 11.24 -14.16
C PHE A 177 13.44 10.33 -13.58
N GLY A 178 12.70 9.59 -14.41
CA GLY A 178 11.72 8.60 -13.98
C GLY A 178 12.34 7.49 -13.10
N VAL A 179 13.54 7.01 -13.47
CA VAL A 179 14.29 6.03 -12.65
C VAL A 179 14.66 6.65 -11.29
N ALA A 180 15.14 7.89 -11.25
CA ALA A 180 15.47 8.57 -9.99
C ALA A 180 14.24 8.71 -9.07
N VAL A 181 13.08 9.09 -9.64
CA VAL A 181 11.79 9.15 -8.90
C VAL A 181 11.36 7.78 -8.42
N ALA A 182 11.50 6.73 -9.26
CA ALA A 182 11.14 5.36 -8.89
C ALA A 182 12.00 4.85 -7.72
N LEU A 183 13.31 5.11 -7.74
CA LEU A 183 14.21 4.77 -6.64
C LEU A 183 13.84 5.53 -5.35
N GLY A 184 13.50 6.81 -5.45
CA GLY A 184 13.01 7.60 -4.31
C GLY A 184 11.67 7.11 -3.74
N ALA A 185 10.81 6.51 -4.57
CA ALA A 185 9.51 5.97 -4.18
C ALA A 185 9.56 4.46 -3.82
N GLN A 186 10.71 3.81 -3.89
CA GLN A 186 10.87 2.36 -3.70
C GLN A 186 10.25 1.86 -2.39
N ASP A 187 10.52 2.55 -1.27
CA ASP A 187 10.01 2.15 0.04
C ASP A 187 8.49 2.26 0.12
N LEU A 188 7.89 3.23 -0.57
CA LEU A 188 6.43 3.36 -0.64
C LEU A 188 5.81 2.14 -1.33
N PHE A 189 6.35 1.76 -2.49
CA PHE A 189 5.88 0.59 -3.24
C PHE A 189 6.11 -0.72 -2.47
N LYS A 190 7.27 -0.86 -1.81
CA LYS A 190 7.58 -2.02 -0.97
C LYS A 190 6.55 -2.20 0.14
N ASN A 191 6.19 -1.14 0.83
CA ASN A 191 5.17 -1.15 1.88
C ASN A 191 3.77 -1.46 1.34
N LEU A 192 3.41 -0.87 0.21
CA LEU A 192 2.13 -1.10 -0.45
C LEU A 192 1.95 -2.57 -0.84
N ILE A 193 2.93 -3.14 -1.55
CA ILE A 193 2.92 -4.53 -1.98
C ILE A 193 2.87 -5.45 -0.76
N SER A 194 3.65 -5.17 0.28
CA SER A 194 3.64 -5.94 1.52
C SER A 194 2.26 -5.89 2.21
N GLY A 195 1.61 -4.73 2.24
CA GLY A 195 0.25 -4.59 2.78
C GLY A 195 -0.78 -5.43 2.02
N ILE A 196 -0.70 -5.42 0.69
CA ILE A 196 -1.56 -6.27 -0.16
C ILE A 196 -1.30 -7.75 0.13
N MET A 197 -0.03 -8.17 0.24
CA MET A 197 0.34 -9.56 0.53
C MET A 197 -0.16 -10.02 1.90
N ILE A 198 -0.08 -9.17 2.94
CA ILE A 198 -0.63 -9.47 4.27
C ILE A 198 -2.12 -9.79 4.17
N LEU A 199 -2.88 -8.98 3.41
CA LEU A 199 -4.32 -9.16 3.24
C LEU A 199 -4.66 -10.39 2.38
N MET A 200 -3.91 -10.65 1.31
CA MET A 200 -4.14 -11.80 0.41
C MET A 200 -3.80 -13.12 1.08
N GLU A 201 -2.64 -13.23 1.72
CA GLU A 201 -2.18 -14.45 2.40
C GLU A 201 -2.85 -14.64 3.77
N LYS A 202 -3.50 -13.60 4.28
CA LYS A 202 -4.12 -13.59 5.63
C LYS A 202 -3.15 -14.12 6.70
N ARG A 203 -1.89 -13.69 6.67
CA ARG A 203 -0.88 -14.08 7.68
C ARG A 203 -1.38 -13.79 9.08
N PHE A 204 -2.04 -12.67 9.26
CA PHE A 204 -2.80 -12.28 10.44
C PHE A 204 -3.98 -11.40 10.00
N THR A 205 -4.95 -11.25 10.88
CA THR A 205 -6.14 -10.42 10.68
C THR A 205 -6.31 -9.43 11.83
N ILE A 206 -7.18 -8.45 11.65
CA ILE A 206 -7.53 -7.51 12.72
C ILE A 206 -8.10 -8.30 13.89
N GLY A 207 -7.62 -8.03 15.10
CA GLY A 207 -7.94 -8.74 16.33
C GLY A 207 -6.95 -9.86 16.71
N ASP A 208 -6.08 -10.28 15.79
CA ASP A 208 -5.07 -11.30 16.10
C ASP A 208 -3.98 -10.77 17.05
N VAL A 209 -3.57 -11.59 17.97
CA VAL A 209 -2.38 -11.37 18.80
C VAL A 209 -1.16 -11.87 18.03
N ILE A 210 -0.23 -10.98 17.74
CA ILE A 210 0.99 -11.30 16.98
C ILE A 210 2.24 -10.91 17.74
N LEU A 211 3.32 -11.66 17.48
CA LEU A 211 4.68 -11.29 17.83
C LEU A 211 5.50 -11.17 16.57
N VAL A 212 6.11 -10.02 16.37
CA VAL A 212 7.11 -9.77 15.33
C VAL A 212 8.45 -9.61 16.04
N SER A 213 9.40 -10.45 15.71
CA SER A 213 10.71 -10.51 16.40
C SER A 213 11.38 -9.14 16.45
N ASN A 214 11.75 -8.69 17.64
CA ASN A 214 12.41 -7.40 17.92
C ASN A 214 11.63 -6.13 17.54
N GLU A 215 10.36 -6.24 17.12
CA GLU A 215 9.55 -5.08 16.72
C GLU A 215 8.38 -4.87 17.70
N VAL A 216 7.47 -5.81 17.81
CA VAL A 216 6.26 -5.65 18.63
C VAL A 216 5.64 -6.99 19.03
N GLU A 217 5.01 -6.99 20.19
CA GLU A 217 4.02 -7.99 20.61
C GLU A 217 2.74 -7.27 21.00
N GLY A 218 1.59 -7.69 20.43
CA GLY A 218 0.31 -7.05 20.70
C GLY A 218 -0.82 -7.50 19.78
N VAL A 219 -1.92 -6.77 19.84
CA VAL A 219 -3.14 -7.01 19.07
C VAL A 219 -3.16 -6.15 17.82
N VAL A 220 -3.43 -6.73 16.67
CA VAL A 220 -3.59 -6.00 15.41
C VAL A 220 -4.91 -5.22 15.42
N GLU A 221 -4.84 -3.88 15.37
CA GLU A 221 -6.03 -3.03 15.35
C GLU A 221 -6.45 -2.63 13.94
N GLN A 222 -5.47 -2.30 13.10
CA GLN A 222 -5.73 -1.85 11.75
C GLN A 222 -4.59 -2.25 10.81
N ILE A 223 -4.95 -2.75 9.63
CA ILE A 223 -4.01 -2.97 8.53
C ILE A 223 -4.22 -1.85 7.53
N GLY A 224 -3.27 -0.92 7.46
CA GLY A 224 -3.30 0.21 6.54
C GLY A 224 -2.51 -0.05 5.27
N PHE A 225 -2.51 0.93 4.38
CA PHE A 225 -1.87 0.87 3.07
C PHE A 225 -0.34 0.75 3.15
N ARG A 226 0.26 1.50 4.07
CA ARG A 226 1.71 1.58 4.28
C ARG A 226 2.16 0.91 5.56
N SER A 227 1.33 0.91 6.59
CA SER A 227 1.68 0.47 7.94
C SER A 227 0.49 -0.20 8.61
N THR A 228 0.79 -1.12 9.50
CA THR A 228 -0.17 -1.81 10.37
C THR A 228 -0.07 -1.24 11.77
N LEU A 229 -1.21 -0.96 12.38
CA LEU A 229 -1.33 -0.52 13.78
C LEU A 229 -1.47 -1.74 14.67
N VAL A 230 -0.57 -1.90 15.60
CA VAL A 230 -0.58 -2.95 16.62
C VAL A 230 -0.65 -2.29 18.00
N ARG A 231 -1.58 -2.69 18.82
CA ARG A 231 -1.69 -2.26 20.21
C ARG A 231 -0.98 -3.25 21.12
N ARG A 232 0.02 -2.79 21.81
CA ARG A 232 0.75 -3.56 22.81
C ARG A 232 -0.14 -3.86 24.02
N PHE A 233 0.25 -4.82 24.84
CA PHE A 233 -0.47 -5.17 26.06
C PHE A 233 -0.45 -4.08 27.13
N ASP A 234 0.49 -3.13 27.05
CA ASP A 234 0.51 -1.91 27.86
C ASP A 234 -0.40 -0.79 27.32
N SER A 235 -1.28 -1.13 26.35
CA SER A 235 -2.19 -0.21 25.66
C SER A 235 -1.52 0.80 24.73
N THR A 236 -0.22 0.75 24.53
CA THR A 236 0.50 1.64 23.62
C THR A 236 0.27 1.25 22.15
N PRO A 237 -0.21 2.17 21.28
CA PRO A 237 -0.30 1.91 19.85
C PRO A 237 1.08 2.01 19.19
N VAL A 238 1.43 1.04 18.36
CA VAL A 238 2.68 1.02 17.58
C VAL A 238 2.35 0.88 16.11
N MET A 239 2.83 1.81 15.29
CA MET A 239 2.69 1.74 13.83
C MET A 239 3.93 1.13 13.21
N ILE A 240 3.77 -0.01 12.55
CA ILE A 240 4.86 -0.76 11.94
C ILE A 240 4.70 -0.71 10.42
N PRO A 241 5.74 -0.34 9.66
CA PRO A 241 5.72 -0.41 8.21
C PRO A 241 5.42 -1.83 7.72
N ASN A 242 4.56 -1.98 6.72
CA ASN A 242 4.09 -3.30 6.27
C ASN A 242 5.22 -4.20 5.76
N TYR A 243 6.28 -3.64 5.19
CA TYR A 243 7.41 -4.42 4.70
C TYR A 243 8.11 -5.23 5.81
N LYS A 244 8.08 -4.73 7.07
CA LYS A 244 8.65 -5.45 8.22
C LYS A 244 7.99 -6.81 8.42
N PHE A 245 6.67 -6.89 8.24
CA PHE A 245 5.94 -8.17 8.33
C PHE A 245 6.23 -9.12 7.16
N ALA A 246 6.71 -8.59 6.04
CA ALA A 246 7.11 -9.41 4.89
C ALA A 246 8.53 -9.99 5.06
N GLU A 247 9.42 -9.26 5.70
CA GLU A 247 10.84 -9.62 5.87
C GLU A 247 11.11 -10.43 7.15
N GLN A 248 10.30 -10.24 8.19
CA GLN A 248 10.50 -10.86 9.49
C GLN A 248 9.53 -12.02 9.72
N SER A 249 9.90 -12.89 10.65
CA SER A 249 8.98 -13.94 11.11
C SER A 249 7.88 -13.33 11.95
N VAL A 250 6.63 -13.68 11.62
CA VAL A 250 5.45 -13.29 12.37
C VAL A 250 4.87 -14.52 13.06
N THR A 251 4.86 -14.51 14.37
CA THR A 251 4.18 -15.53 15.16
C THR A 251 2.77 -15.06 15.45
N ASN A 252 1.77 -15.81 14.96
CA ASN A 252 0.37 -15.54 15.23
C ASN A 252 -0.13 -16.38 16.41
N TYR A 253 -0.28 -15.74 17.55
CA TYR A 253 -0.73 -16.42 18.77
C TYR A 253 -2.21 -16.75 18.79
N SER A 254 -3.03 -16.04 18.04
CA SER A 254 -4.47 -16.33 17.95
C SER A 254 -4.77 -17.60 17.17
N ARG A 255 -3.85 -18.06 16.32
CA ARG A 255 -4.01 -19.30 15.52
C ARG A 255 -3.45 -20.55 16.16
N ARG A 256 -3.01 -20.46 17.41
CA ARG A 256 -2.62 -21.67 18.15
C ARG A 256 -3.86 -22.51 18.49
N HIS A 257 -3.72 -23.83 18.42
CA HIS A 257 -4.79 -24.73 18.81
C HIS A 257 -4.87 -24.92 20.32
N HIS A 258 -3.74 -24.89 21.00
CA HIS A 258 -3.59 -25.16 22.41
C HIS A 258 -2.56 -24.23 23.03
N ARG A 259 -2.70 -23.93 24.33
CA ARG A 259 -1.66 -23.21 25.10
C ARG A 259 -0.84 -24.23 25.87
N ARG A 260 0.48 -24.09 25.79
CA ARG A 260 1.42 -24.98 26.47
C ARG A 260 1.73 -24.48 27.88
N ILE A 261 1.60 -25.35 28.86
CA ILE A 261 2.20 -25.26 30.21
C ILE A 261 3.47 -26.09 30.16
N ARG A 262 4.58 -25.54 30.60
CA ARG A 262 5.85 -26.26 30.74
C ARG A 262 6.54 -25.79 32.01
N TRP A 263 6.66 -26.68 32.98
CA TRP A 263 7.30 -26.44 34.27
C TRP A 263 8.35 -27.49 34.54
N LEU A 264 9.40 -27.09 35.26
CA LEU A 264 10.34 -27.97 35.95
C LEU A 264 10.06 -27.87 37.45
N ILE A 265 9.60 -28.93 38.01
CA ILE A 265 9.25 -29.03 39.43
C ILE A 265 10.47 -29.61 40.15
N GLY A 266 11.23 -28.77 40.84
CA GLY A 266 12.42 -29.17 41.59
C GLY A 266 12.02 -29.75 42.97
N LEU A 267 12.33 -31.03 43.21
CA LEU A 267 12.17 -31.66 44.48
C LEU A 267 13.52 -31.88 45.19
N GLU A 268 13.49 -31.90 46.53
CA GLU A 268 14.69 -32.08 47.34
C GLU A 268 15.40 -33.40 47.04
N TYR A 269 16.75 -33.43 47.12
CA TYR A 269 17.54 -34.66 46.95
C TYR A 269 17.28 -35.77 47.97
N LYS A 270 16.69 -35.42 49.13
CA LYS A 270 16.24 -36.40 50.12
C LYS A 270 15.00 -37.18 49.73
N THR A 271 14.30 -36.75 48.64
CA THR A 271 13.09 -37.42 48.13
C THR A 271 13.47 -38.82 47.62
N SER A 272 12.80 -39.82 48.14
CA SER A 272 13.08 -41.20 47.72
C SER A 272 12.58 -41.47 46.30
N ILE A 273 13.14 -42.53 45.68
CA ILE A 273 12.77 -42.95 44.32
C ILE A 273 11.27 -43.28 44.26
N ASP A 274 10.71 -43.91 45.29
CA ASP A 274 9.30 -44.27 45.30
C ASP A 274 8.40 -43.06 45.43
N GLN A 275 8.77 -42.05 46.21
CA GLN A 275 8.07 -40.77 46.25
C GLN A 275 8.11 -40.03 44.91
N LEU A 276 9.27 -39.99 44.24
CA LEU A 276 9.42 -39.39 42.91
C LEU A 276 8.51 -40.06 41.89
N LYS A 277 8.43 -41.40 41.89
CA LYS A 277 7.51 -42.16 41.03
C LYS A 277 6.05 -41.86 41.34
N GLN A 278 5.67 -41.88 42.61
CA GLN A 278 4.30 -41.60 43.07
C GLN A 278 3.84 -40.19 42.69
N ILE A 279 4.69 -39.18 42.89
CA ILE A 279 4.42 -37.81 42.50
C ILE A 279 4.23 -37.72 40.98
N ARG A 280 5.18 -38.25 40.18
CA ARG A 280 5.08 -38.31 38.73
C ARG A 280 3.78 -38.97 38.27
N ASP A 281 3.43 -40.11 38.82
CA ASP A 281 2.25 -40.87 38.39
C ASP A 281 0.94 -40.19 38.82
N SER A 282 0.91 -39.56 40.00
CA SER A 282 -0.21 -38.74 40.46
C SER A 282 -0.47 -37.53 39.59
N ILE A 283 0.58 -36.76 39.24
CA ILE A 283 0.47 -35.65 38.31
C ILE A 283 0.05 -36.14 36.92
N THR A 284 0.59 -37.27 36.45
CA THR A 284 0.21 -37.89 35.18
C THR A 284 -1.29 -38.23 35.17
N LYS A 285 -1.79 -38.82 36.23
CA LYS A 285 -3.22 -39.18 36.39
C LYS A 285 -4.08 -37.92 36.43
N LEU A 286 -3.70 -36.90 37.20
CA LEU A 286 -4.41 -35.62 37.28
C LEU A 286 -4.61 -34.99 35.90
N ILE A 287 -3.54 -34.87 35.09
CA ILE A 287 -3.61 -34.30 33.78
C ILE A 287 -4.43 -35.17 32.80
N LYS A 288 -4.28 -36.51 32.92
CA LYS A 288 -5.01 -37.47 32.08
C LYS A 288 -6.52 -37.46 32.33
N ASP A 289 -6.93 -37.30 33.57
CA ASP A 289 -8.34 -37.38 33.97
C ASP A 289 -9.07 -36.04 33.84
N ASN A 290 -8.34 -34.94 33.78
CA ASN A 290 -8.88 -33.57 33.62
C ASN A 290 -9.24 -33.27 32.15
N LYS A 291 -10.43 -32.71 31.91
CA LYS A 291 -10.98 -32.38 30.60
C LYS A 291 -10.34 -31.13 29.97
N ASP A 292 -9.73 -30.28 30.77
CA ASP A 292 -9.16 -29.02 30.35
C ASP A 292 -7.83 -29.19 29.63
N PHE A 293 -7.25 -30.40 29.68
CA PHE A 293 -6.02 -30.75 28.99
C PHE A 293 -6.27 -31.56 27.72
N ALA A 294 -5.59 -31.18 26.65
CA ALA A 294 -5.61 -31.87 25.37
C ALA A 294 -4.99 -33.28 25.50
N LYS A 295 -5.72 -34.29 25.02
CA LYS A 295 -5.30 -35.70 25.15
C LYS A 295 -4.69 -36.30 23.92
N ASN A 296 -4.64 -35.52 22.79
CA ASN A 296 -4.38 -36.03 21.45
C ASN A 296 -3.08 -35.58 20.82
N GLU A 297 -2.59 -36.42 20.06
CA GLU A 297 -1.77 -36.67 18.87
C GLU A 297 -0.73 -35.63 18.44
N ASN A 298 -0.94 -34.34 18.66
CA ASN A 298 0.04 -33.30 18.25
C ASN A 298 0.70 -32.54 19.40
N GLY A 299 0.51 -32.96 20.63
CA GLY A 299 1.02 -32.27 21.80
C GLY A 299 0.70 -33.02 23.09
N GLY A 300 0.98 -34.31 23.15
CA GLY A 300 0.79 -35.09 24.33
C GLY A 300 1.37 -34.46 25.59
N PHE A 301 0.77 -34.70 26.73
CA PHE A 301 1.35 -34.28 27.99
C PHE A 301 2.50 -35.21 28.38
N PHE A 302 3.52 -34.66 29.03
CA PHE A 302 4.67 -35.39 29.53
C PHE A 302 4.89 -35.03 31.01
N VAL A 303 4.98 -36.07 31.85
CA VAL A 303 5.43 -35.94 33.24
C VAL A 303 6.56 -36.94 33.42
N ARG A 304 7.79 -36.44 33.54
CA ARG A 304 8.99 -37.26 33.61
C ARG A 304 10.02 -36.64 34.55
N ILE A 305 10.79 -37.50 35.21
CA ILE A 305 12.03 -37.06 35.85
C ILE A 305 12.97 -36.65 34.70
N ASP A 306 13.43 -35.42 34.69
CA ASP A 306 14.11 -34.79 33.59
C ASP A 306 15.61 -34.61 33.82
N SER A 307 15.97 -33.99 34.95
CA SER A 307 17.32 -33.61 35.24
C SER A 307 17.65 -33.59 36.72
N PHE A 308 18.95 -33.56 36.99
CA PHE A 308 19.52 -33.34 38.31
C PHE A 308 20.18 -31.96 38.30
N SER A 309 19.56 -30.99 38.94
CA SER A 309 20.03 -29.62 39.07
C SER A 309 20.87 -29.46 40.35
N ASP A 310 21.52 -28.32 40.54
CA ASP A 310 22.47 -28.09 41.65
C ASP A 310 21.84 -28.38 43.06
N SER A 311 20.54 -28.15 43.19
CA SER A 311 19.87 -28.33 44.50
C SER A 311 18.58 -29.14 44.39
N SER A 312 18.22 -29.71 43.21
CA SER A 312 16.95 -30.37 42.99
C SER A 312 17.01 -31.57 42.04
N ILE A 313 16.09 -32.48 42.21
CA ILE A 313 15.71 -33.48 41.21
C ILE A 313 14.49 -32.90 40.47
N ASP A 314 14.58 -32.66 39.18
CA ASP A 314 13.57 -31.95 38.43
C ASP A 314 12.61 -32.92 37.73
N ILE A 315 11.32 -32.68 37.93
CA ILE A 315 10.25 -33.33 37.18
C ILE A 315 9.72 -32.37 36.14
N LEU A 316 9.91 -32.69 34.85
CA LEU A 316 9.27 -31.98 33.76
C LEU A 316 7.78 -32.27 33.74
N VAL A 317 6.97 -31.23 33.84
CA VAL A 317 5.53 -31.24 33.60
C VAL A 317 5.23 -30.44 32.39
N GLN A 318 4.84 -31.08 31.31
CA GLN A 318 4.39 -30.42 30.09
C GLN A 318 2.97 -30.88 29.77
N ALA A 319 2.08 -29.90 29.57
CA ALA A 319 0.69 -30.15 29.20
C ALA A 319 0.20 -29.05 28.24
N PHE A 320 -0.84 -29.34 27.50
CA PHE A 320 -1.51 -28.39 26.60
C PHE A 320 -2.97 -28.26 27.04
N THR A 321 -3.43 -27.01 27.15
CA THR A 321 -4.84 -26.76 27.49
C THR A 321 -5.70 -26.81 26.23
N VAL A 322 -6.96 -27.20 26.36
CA VAL A 322 -7.92 -27.22 25.25
C VAL A 322 -8.30 -25.78 24.86
N THR A 323 -8.39 -24.90 25.85
CA THR A 323 -8.77 -23.51 25.62
C THR A 323 -7.63 -22.67 25.05
N ASN A 324 -7.98 -21.70 24.20
CA ASN A 324 -7.08 -20.63 23.71
C ASN A 324 -7.31 -19.30 24.43
N ASP A 325 -8.40 -19.15 25.20
CA ASP A 325 -8.67 -17.96 26.00
C ASP A 325 -7.59 -17.77 27.08
N TRP A 326 -7.16 -16.52 27.26
CA TRP A 326 -6.07 -16.21 28.19
C TRP A 326 -6.51 -16.32 29.65
N SER A 327 -7.70 -15.83 29.97
CA SER A 327 -8.21 -15.85 31.35
C SER A 327 -8.48 -17.27 31.84
N GLU A 328 -9.10 -18.05 30.96
CA GLU A 328 -9.39 -19.47 31.23
C GLU A 328 -8.10 -20.31 31.36
N PHE A 329 -7.13 -20.05 30.48
CA PHE A 329 -5.80 -20.65 30.57
C PHE A 329 -5.11 -20.37 31.90
N LEU A 330 -5.16 -19.12 32.39
CA LEU A 330 -4.55 -18.76 33.66
C LEU A 330 -5.22 -19.49 34.82
N LYS A 331 -6.56 -19.64 34.81
CA LYS A 331 -7.31 -20.38 35.79
C LYS A 331 -6.90 -21.86 35.82
N ILE A 332 -6.87 -22.53 34.67
CA ILE A 332 -6.44 -23.93 34.56
C ILE A 332 -4.98 -24.11 35.02
N LYS A 333 -4.13 -23.15 34.69
CA LYS A 333 -2.72 -23.13 35.08
C LYS A 333 -2.56 -23.01 36.59
N GLU A 334 -3.37 -22.18 37.26
CA GLU A 334 -3.41 -22.01 38.70
C GLU A 334 -3.91 -23.29 39.40
N GLU A 335 -5.02 -23.84 38.95
CA GLU A 335 -5.59 -25.09 39.47
C GLU A 335 -4.58 -26.25 39.38
N LEU A 336 -3.85 -26.36 38.27
CA LEU A 336 -2.77 -27.34 38.12
C LEU A 336 -1.64 -27.11 39.13
N ALA A 337 -1.23 -25.84 39.34
CA ALA A 337 -0.18 -25.52 40.29
C ALA A 337 -0.56 -25.91 41.73
N VAL A 338 -1.78 -25.56 42.16
CA VAL A 338 -2.29 -25.92 43.48
C VAL A 338 -2.33 -27.45 43.67
N SER A 339 -2.87 -28.16 42.66
CA SER A 339 -2.95 -29.63 42.72
C SER A 339 -1.56 -30.29 42.75
N ILE A 340 -0.55 -29.74 42.07
CA ILE A 340 0.83 -30.24 42.16
C ILE A 340 1.40 -30.04 43.56
N ILE A 341 1.13 -28.90 44.23
CA ILE A 341 1.57 -28.64 45.59
C ILE A 341 0.93 -29.69 46.52
N GLU A 342 -0.36 -29.90 46.42
CA GLU A 342 -1.07 -30.90 47.22
C GLU A 342 -0.55 -32.33 47.01
N ILE A 343 -0.21 -32.70 45.77
CA ILE A 343 0.39 -34.02 45.46
C ILE A 343 1.77 -34.16 46.11
N VAL A 344 2.60 -33.14 46.05
CA VAL A 344 3.95 -33.16 46.67
C VAL A 344 3.84 -33.29 48.17
N ASP A 345 2.98 -32.53 48.82
CA ASP A 345 2.76 -32.56 50.27
C ASP A 345 2.16 -33.90 50.72
N ALA A 346 1.18 -34.44 50.00
CA ALA A 346 0.58 -35.74 50.28
C ALA A 346 1.60 -36.91 50.26
N ASN A 347 2.63 -36.77 49.40
CA ASN A 347 3.73 -37.73 49.32
C ASN A 347 4.86 -37.44 50.35
N LYS A 348 4.69 -36.47 51.22
CA LYS A 348 5.71 -36.07 52.23
C LYS A 348 7.05 -35.70 51.60
N ALA A 349 7.01 -35.14 50.41
CA ALA A 349 8.18 -34.58 49.69
C ALA A 349 8.22 -33.07 49.87
N GLY A 350 9.38 -32.47 49.68
CA GLY A 350 9.57 -31.02 49.72
C GLY A 350 10.02 -30.45 48.39
N PHE A 351 9.59 -29.22 48.09
CA PHE A 351 10.18 -28.46 47.02
C PHE A 351 11.60 -28.06 47.37
N ALA A 352 12.49 -28.13 46.38
CA ALA A 352 13.89 -27.80 46.59
C ALA A 352 14.09 -26.30 46.76
N PHE A 353 14.88 -25.95 47.75
CA PHE A 353 15.39 -24.60 47.93
C PHE A 353 16.86 -24.54 47.46
N PRO A 354 17.35 -23.39 46.97
CA PRO A 354 18.77 -23.21 46.70
C PRO A 354 19.57 -23.54 47.97
N SER A 355 20.43 -24.55 47.91
CA SER A 355 21.23 -25.02 49.03
C SER A 355 22.72 -24.83 48.72
N GLN A 356 23.47 -24.39 49.73
CA GLN A 356 24.92 -24.25 49.66
C GLN A 356 25.56 -24.93 50.82
N SER A 357 26.64 -25.68 50.58
CA SER A 357 27.48 -26.17 51.65
C SER A 357 28.64 -25.18 51.90
N LEU A 358 28.70 -24.67 53.12
CA LEU A 358 29.76 -23.76 53.51
C LEU A 358 30.80 -24.58 54.31
N TYR A 359 32.00 -24.69 53.76
CA TYR A 359 33.18 -25.19 54.50
C TYR A 359 33.87 -24.06 55.20
N VAL A 360 33.76 -24.02 56.54
CA VAL A 360 34.41 -22.99 57.35
C VAL A 360 35.73 -23.57 57.84
N GLU A 361 36.82 -23.17 57.27
CA GLU A 361 38.17 -23.63 57.65
C GLU A 361 38.62 -23.08 59.03
N SER A 362 38.22 -21.89 59.40
CA SER A 362 38.53 -21.29 60.70
C SER A 362 37.47 -20.24 61.09
N PHE A 363 37.14 -20.20 62.37
CA PHE A 363 36.40 -19.06 62.91
C PHE A 363 37.41 -18.06 63.48
N PRO A 364 37.20 -16.74 63.35
CA PRO A 364 38.02 -15.76 64.05
C PRO A 364 37.95 -16.06 65.53
N ASN A 365 39.14 -16.27 66.17
CA ASN A 365 39.21 -16.56 67.59
C ASN A 365 38.83 -15.35 68.49
N GLU A 366 38.60 -14.17 67.92
CA GLU A 366 38.15 -13.00 68.64
C GLU A 366 36.65 -12.89 68.54
N LYS A 367 35.97 -12.85 69.72
CA LYS A 367 34.58 -12.47 69.80
C LYS A 367 34.47 -11.03 69.25
N SER A 368 33.78 -10.87 68.12
CA SER A 368 33.46 -9.55 67.57
C SER A 368 32.77 -8.74 68.68
N GLU A 369 33.42 -7.69 69.18
CA GLU A 369 32.85 -6.76 70.18
C GLU A 369 31.65 -5.96 69.61
N ILE A 370 31.39 -6.07 68.30
CA ILE A 370 30.38 -5.26 67.58
C ILE A 370 28.96 -5.85 67.65
N PHE A 371 28.79 -7.14 67.95
CA PHE A 371 27.46 -7.76 67.98
C PHE A 371 27.23 -8.55 69.29
N ASN A 372 26.80 -7.83 70.31
CA ASN A 372 26.28 -8.47 71.53
C ASN A 372 24.76 -8.30 71.53
N PRO A 373 23.98 -9.32 71.10
CA PRO A 373 22.53 -9.23 71.19
C PRO A 373 22.14 -9.19 72.68
N LYS A 374 21.74 -8.01 73.14
CA LYS A 374 21.11 -7.91 74.47
C LYS A 374 19.90 -8.82 74.48
N ASN A 375 19.91 -9.78 75.41
CA ASN A 375 18.79 -10.71 75.69
C ASN A 375 17.46 -9.92 75.65
N ILE A 376 16.69 -10.11 74.57
CA ILE A 376 15.27 -9.72 74.54
C ILE A 376 14.54 -10.81 75.34
N LYS A 377 14.10 -10.42 76.62
CA LYS A 377 13.17 -11.21 77.40
C LYS A 377 11.80 -11.17 76.79
#